data_6b0ea2c31396c380acd9c54bcac141a4
#
_entry.id   6b0ea2c31396c380acd9c54bcac141a4
#
_cell.length_a   1.000
_cell.length_b   1.000
_cell.length_c   1.000
_cell.angle_alpha   90.00
_cell.angle_beta   90.00
_cell.angle_gamma   90.00
#
_symmetry.space_group_name_H-M   'P 1'
#
loop_
_entity.id
_entity.type
_entity.pdbx_description
1 polymer ?
#
loop_
_entity_poly.entity_id
_entity_poly.type
_entity_poly.pdbx_seq_one_letter_code
_entity_poly.pdbx_strand_id
1 'polypeptide(L)'
;MIHAYIFTDVGWNKNGVAQQFDITVPGTIHHTSGLANMGFGASAVLGGKLGVPDKICLTLTGDGGFGVQPSCLATAVQDGIPCTWVVMNNSAFGTIAGLENANYHHKFGTVFHTPNGDSYTPRWSAVAQAYGMESICVQSAEEFKGALEKALQANKEGRPFLVEAPMENIVVPTPGCWNINDIYSPNELVKEGKLVRKENGRYVAPSHFKSHNTK
;
A
#
# COMPACT_ATOMS: atom_id res chain seq x y z
N MET A 1 20.73 10.86 -8.67
CA MET A 1 19.49 10.58 -7.92
C MET A 1 18.93 9.25 -8.42
N ILE A 2 18.72 8.29 -7.54
CA ILE A 2 18.12 7.00 -7.93
C ILE A 2 16.61 7.21 -7.93
N HIS A 3 15.99 7.13 -9.09
CA HIS A 3 14.53 7.19 -9.22
C HIS A 3 13.98 5.76 -9.17
N ALA A 4 13.13 5.49 -8.20
CA ALA A 4 12.40 4.23 -8.09
C ALA A 4 11.01 4.37 -8.69
N TYR A 5 10.54 3.31 -9.35
CA TYR A 5 9.16 3.17 -9.78
C TYR A 5 8.40 2.37 -8.72
N ILE A 6 7.37 2.98 -8.17
CA ILE A 6 6.58 2.43 -7.08
C ILE A 6 5.21 2.03 -7.61
N PHE A 7 4.85 0.79 -7.35
CA PHE A 7 3.53 0.25 -7.64
C PHE A 7 2.78 0.04 -6.33
N THR A 8 1.52 0.39 -6.27
CA THR A 8 0.74 0.14 -5.06
C THR A 8 -0.46 -0.73 -5.37
N ASP A 9 -0.79 -1.60 -4.43
CA ASP A 9 -2.08 -2.28 -4.43
C ASP A 9 -3.17 -1.39 -3.83
N VAL A 10 -4.41 -1.85 -3.83
CA VAL A 10 -5.56 -1.13 -3.28
C VAL A 10 -5.51 -1.04 -1.75
N GLY A 11 -6.21 -0.07 -1.20
CA GLY A 11 -6.38 0.11 0.24
C GLY A 11 -5.36 1.07 0.85
N TRP A 12 -4.98 0.81 2.10
CA TRP A 12 -4.07 1.68 2.87
C TRP A 12 -2.71 1.89 2.19
N ASN A 13 -2.21 0.89 1.46
CA ASN A 13 -0.95 0.99 0.71
C ASN A 13 -0.98 2.16 -0.28
N LYS A 14 -2.04 2.24 -1.09
CA LYS A 14 -2.24 3.34 -2.03
C LYS A 14 -2.44 4.67 -1.30
N ASN A 15 -3.29 4.67 -0.29
CA ASN A 15 -3.62 5.90 0.45
C ASN A 15 -2.40 6.44 1.18
N GLY A 16 -1.60 5.58 1.82
CA GLY A 16 -0.37 5.95 2.50
C GLY A 16 0.66 6.57 1.55
N VAL A 17 0.88 5.96 0.39
CA VAL A 17 1.78 6.53 -0.62
C VAL A 17 1.27 7.89 -1.11
N ALA A 18 -0.02 8.02 -1.42
CA ALA A 18 -0.58 9.28 -1.90
C ALA A 18 -0.51 10.42 -0.86
N GLN A 19 -0.48 10.09 0.43
CA GLN A 19 -0.46 11.06 1.52
C GLN A 19 0.94 11.39 2.03
N GLN A 20 1.88 10.45 1.96
CA GLN A 20 3.17 10.52 2.66
C GLN A 20 4.38 10.65 1.73
N PHE A 21 4.24 10.26 0.46
CA PHE A 21 5.36 10.32 -0.47
C PHE A 21 5.48 11.66 -1.17
N ASP A 22 6.68 12.22 -1.14
CA ASP A 22 7.04 13.37 -1.97
C ASP A 22 7.39 12.90 -3.38
N ILE A 23 6.43 13.04 -4.29
CA ILE A 23 6.62 12.67 -5.71
C ILE A 23 7.40 13.79 -6.40
N THR A 24 8.70 13.61 -6.55
CA THR A 24 9.58 14.58 -7.19
C THR A 24 9.74 14.37 -8.69
N VAL A 25 9.40 13.18 -9.19
CA VAL A 25 9.47 12.84 -10.61
C VAL A 25 8.11 12.32 -11.10
N PRO A 26 7.46 13.00 -12.05
CA PRO A 26 6.19 12.55 -12.62
C PRO A 26 6.29 11.15 -13.24
N GLY A 27 5.23 10.35 -13.10
CA GLY A 27 5.15 9.02 -13.71
C GLY A 27 5.96 7.93 -13.03
N THR A 28 6.42 8.14 -11.79
CA THR A 28 7.17 7.13 -11.02
C THR A 28 6.33 6.40 -9.97
N ILE A 29 5.09 6.83 -9.75
CA ILE A 29 4.15 6.14 -8.87
C ILE A 29 2.95 5.67 -9.68
N HIS A 30 2.70 4.36 -9.62
CA HIS A 30 1.62 3.69 -10.32
C HIS A 30 0.71 3.03 -9.29
N HIS A 31 -0.56 3.34 -9.34
CA HIS A 31 -1.54 2.80 -8.42
C HIS A 31 -2.76 2.31 -9.20
N THR A 32 -3.41 1.31 -8.64
CA THR A 32 -4.70 0.87 -9.16
C THR A 32 -5.72 2.00 -9.00
N SER A 33 -6.44 2.33 -10.07
CA SER A 33 -7.47 3.37 -10.11
C SER A 33 -8.75 2.80 -10.75
N GLY A 34 -9.80 3.61 -10.79
CA GLY A 34 -11.09 3.14 -11.28
C GLY A 34 -11.68 2.06 -10.39
N LEU A 35 -11.77 0.83 -10.85
CA LEU A 35 -12.31 -0.30 -10.09
C LEU A 35 -11.41 -0.76 -8.94
N ALA A 36 -10.14 -0.36 -8.91
CA ALA A 36 -9.20 -0.61 -7.83
C ALA A 36 -9.09 -2.09 -7.43
N ASN A 37 -8.79 -2.95 -8.37
CA ASN A 37 -8.71 -4.39 -8.16
C ASN A 37 -7.54 -4.77 -7.23
N MET A 38 -7.82 -5.64 -6.28
CA MET A 38 -6.79 -6.30 -5.46
C MET A 38 -5.89 -7.18 -6.34
N GLY A 39 -4.60 -7.27 -5.98
CA GLY A 39 -3.60 -8.04 -6.74
C GLY A 39 -2.91 -7.27 -7.86
N PHE A 40 -3.37 -6.05 -8.19
CA PHE A 40 -2.76 -5.24 -9.23
C PHE A 40 -1.28 -4.96 -8.94
N GLY A 41 -0.97 -4.45 -7.76
CA GLY A 41 0.39 -4.08 -7.37
C GLY A 41 1.36 -5.26 -7.43
N ALA A 42 0.90 -6.43 -6.96
CA ALA A 42 1.70 -7.64 -6.92
C ALA A 42 2.20 -8.07 -8.31
N SER A 43 1.39 -7.90 -9.34
CA SER A 43 1.73 -8.28 -10.73
C SER A 43 2.29 -7.12 -11.56
N ALA A 44 1.80 -5.90 -11.32
CA ALA A 44 2.18 -4.72 -12.11
C ALA A 44 3.68 -4.39 -11.99
N VAL A 45 4.29 -4.68 -10.84
CA VAL A 45 5.73 -4.44 -10.62
C VAL A 45 6.62 -5.24 -11.59
N LEU A 46 6.19 -6.44 -12.00
CA LEU A 46 6.89 -7.24 -13.01
C LEU A 46 6.89 -6.53 -14.37
N GLY A 47 5.71 -6.15 -14.85
CA GLY A 47 5.57 -5.40 -16.10
C GLY A 47 6.32 -4.06 -16.06
N GLY A 48 6.25 -3.38 -14.91
CA GLY A 48 7.01 -2.14 -14.69
C GLY A 48 8.51 -2.36 -14.82
N LYS A 49 9.05 -3.40 -14.18
CA LYS A 49 10.48 -3.71 -14.26
C LYS A 49 10.93 -4.06 -15.68
N LEU A 50 10.10 -4.77 -16.43
CA LEU A 50 10.38 -5.06 -17.84
C LEU A 50 10.34 -3.81 -18.71
N GLY A 51 9.44 -2.86 -18.40
CA GLY A 51 9.34 -1.58 -19.12
C GLY A 51 10.46 -0.59 -18.82
N VAL A 52 11.07 -0.67 -17.62
CA VAL A 52 12.19 0.19 -17.19
C VAL A 52 13.31 -0.65 -16.53
N PRO A 53 14.01 -1.49 -17.31
CA PRO A 53 14.92 -2.51 -16.78
C PRO A 53 16.06 -1.95 -15.94
N ASP A 54 16.52 -0.73 -16.21
CA ASP A 54 17.62 -0.08 -15.48
C ASP A 54 17.17 0.64 -14.20
N LYS A 55 15.88 0.63 -13.89
CA LYS A 55 15.33 1.34 -12.73
C LYS A 55 15.01 0.37 -11.60
N ILE A 56 15.00 0.90 -10.39
CA ILE A 56 14.45 0.20 -9.24
C ILE A 56 12.92 0.16 -9.39
N CYS A 57 12.34 -1.03 -9.27
CA CYS A 57 10.90 -1.23 -9.23
C CYS A 57 10.51 -1.96 -7.95
N LEU A 58 9.57 -1.40 -7.21
CA LEU A 58 9.03 -2.04 -6.01
C LEU A 58 7.52 -1.88 -5.93
N THR A 59 6.86 -2.80 -5.27
CA THR A 59 5.43 -2.69 -4.97
C THR A 59 5.19 -2.66 -3.47
N LEU A 60 4.21 -1.82 -3.08
CA LEU A 60 3.62 -1.83 -1.74
C LEU A 60 2.25 -2.48 -1.85
N THR A 61 2.07 -3.62 -1.21
CA THR A 61 0.82 -4.38 -1.24
C THR A 61 0.43 -4.83 0.16
N GLY A 62 -0.86 -4.85 0.47
CA GLY A 62 -1.36 -5.48 1.69
C GLY A 62 -1.37 -7.00 1.56
N ASP A 63 -1.45 -7.68 2.70
CA ASP A 63 -1.59 -9.14 2.77
C ASP A 63 -2.78 -9.66 1.97
N GLY A 64 -3.92 -8.96 2.04
CA GLY A 64 -5.10 -9.30 1.24
C GLY A 64 -4.89 -9.13 -0.26
N GLY A 65 -4.26 -8.03 -0.71
CA GLY A 65 -3.94 -7.79 -2.12
C GLY A 65 -2.91 -8.78 -2.65
N PHE A 66 -1.86 -9.02 -1.89
CA PHE A 66 -0.83 -10.00 -2.25
C PHE A 66 -1.38 -11.43 -2.31
N GLY A 67 -2.28 -11.77 -1.38
CA GLY A 67 -2.93 -13.08 -1.31
C GLY A 67 -3.80 -13.44 -2.53
N VAL A 68 -4.20 -12.46 -3.32
CA VAL A 68 -4.92 -12.71 -4.59
C VAL A 68 -4.00 -13.24 -5.67
N GLN A 69 -2.73 -12.82 -5.71
CA GLN A 69 -1.82 -13.11 -6.83
C GLN A 69 -0.39 -13.51 -6.39
N PRO A 70 -0.19 -14.38 -5.39
CA PRO A 70 1.16 -14.78 -4.98
C PRO A 70 1.90 -15.56 -6.07
N SER A 71 1.17 -16.15 -7.02
CA SER A 71 1.75 -16.89 -8.15
C SER A 71 2.64 -16.05 -9.07
N CYS A 72 2.51 -14.72 -9.05
CA CYS A 72 3.40 -13.82 -9.79
C CYS A 72 4.88 -13.97 -9.39
N LEU A 73 5.17 -14.47 -8.18
CA LEU A 73 6.51 -14.75 -7.72
C LEU A 73 7.20 -15.84 -8.55
N ALA A 74 6.44 -16.82 -9.04
CA ALA A 74 6.99 -17.87 -9.92
C ALA A 74 7.60 -17.27 -11.18
N THR A 75 6.89 -16.34 -11.83
CA THR A 75 7.38 -15.62 -13.02
C THR A 75 8.63 -14.81 -12.69
N ALA A 76 8.63 -14.10 -11.54
CA ALA A 76 9.79 -13.31 -11.13
C ALA A 76 11.06 -14.17 -10.96
N VAL A 77 10.91 -15.34 -10.34
CA VAL A 77 12.03 -16.25 -10.11
C VAL A 77 12.45 -16.93 -11.41
N GLN A 78 11.50 -17.45 -12.19
CA GLN A 78 11.75 -18.14 -13.44
C GLN A 78 12.50 -17.27 -14.46
N ASP A 79 12.05 -16.03 -14.61
CA ASP A 79 12.56 -15.12 -15.63
C ASP A 79 13.62 -14.14 -15.08
N GLY A 80 13.99 -14.26 -13.81
CA GLY A 80 15.02 -13.44 -13.17
C GLY A 80 14.66 -11.94 -13.19
N ILE A 81 13.40 -11.58 -12.88
CA ILE A 81 12.93 -10.19 -12.90
C ILE A 81 13.22 -9.51 -11.54
N PRO A 82 14.25 -8.65 -11.44
CA PRO A 82 14.73 -8.12 -10.16
C PRO A 82 13.88 -6.94 -9.68
N CYS A 83 12.80 -7.23 -9.00
CA CYS A 83 11.96 -6.24 -8.34
C CYS A 83 11.66 -6.65 -6.89
N THR A 84 11.09 -5.75 -6.11
CA THR A 84 10.86 -5.95 -4.68
C THR A 84 9.37 -5.89 -4.37
N TRP A 85 8.88 -6.88 -3.61
CA TRP A 85 7.57 -6.85 -2.96
C TRP A 85 7.75 -6.44 -1.50
N VAL A 86 7.01 -5.41 -1.09
CA VAL A 86 6.84 -5.05 0.31
C VAL A 86 5.41 -5.41 0.68
N VAL A 87 5.24 -6.47 1.45
CA VAL A 87 3.94 -6.94 1.91
C VAL A 87 3.66 -6.37 3.29
N MET A 88 2.75 -5.42 3.35
CA MET A 88 2.26 -4.77 4.57
C MET A 88 1.16 -5.65 5.15
N ASN A 89 1.52 -6.47 6.14
CA ASN A 89 0.70 -7.56 6.67
C ASN A 89 0.03 -7.17 7.98
N ASN A 90 -1.26 -6.82 7.92
CA ASN A 90 -2.07 -6.48 9.10
C ASN A 90 -3.17 -7.50 9.41
N SER A 91 -3.16 -8.65 8.76
CA SER A 91 -4.17 -9.72 8.90
C SER A 91 -5.60 -9.23 8.67
N ALA A 92 -5.80 -8.33 7.68
CA ALA A 92 -7.11 -7.76 7.42
C ALA A 92 -7.22 -7.11 6.03
N PHE A 93 -8.45 -7.04 5.52
CA PHE A 93 -8.82 -6.05 4.51
C PHE A 93 -9.00 -4.69 5.20
N GLY A 94 -7.89 -4.07 5.62
CA GLY A 94 -7.87 -2.98 6.59
C GLY A 94 -8.78 -1.80 6.24
N THR A 95 -8.80 -1.36 4.99
CA THR A 95 -9.67 -0.26 4.53
C THR A 95 -11.15 -0.62 4.70
N ILE A 96 -11.53 -1.84 4.32
CA ILE A 96 -12.93 -2.30 4.41
C ILE A 96 -13.31 -2.49 5.88
N ALA A 97 -12.45 -3.11 6.69
CA ALA A 97 -12.67 -3.26 8.13
C ALA A 97 -12.86 -1.89 8.82
N GLY A 98 -12.14 -0.87 8.37
CA GLY A 98 -12.30 0.50 8.84
C GLY A 98 -13.66 1.10 8.48
N LEU A 99 -14.09 0.94 7.23
CA LEU A 99 -15.39 1.41 6.75
C LEU A 99 -16.55 0.71 7.45
N GLU A 100 -16.46 -0.62 7.62
CA GLU A 100 -17.47 -1.39 8.35
C GLU A 100 -17.58 -0.94 9.80
N ASN A 101 -16.45 -0.77 10.47
CA ASN A 101 -16.45 -0.29 11.85
C ASN A 101 -17.04 1.12 11.98
N ALA A 102 -16.73 2.01 11.05
CA ALA A 102 -17.23 3.39 11.06
C ALA A 102 -18.73 3.48 10.81
N ASN A 103 -19.28 2.62 9.94
CA ASN A 103 -20.69 2.70 9.54
C ASN A 103 -21.60 1.74 10.29
N TYR A 104 -21.08 0.59 10.71
CA TYR A 104 -21.90 -0.48 11.30
C TYR A 104 -21.47 -0.85 12.73
N HIS A 105 -20.37 -0.28 13.23
CA HIS A 105 -19.75 -0.63 14.51
C HIS A 105 -19.46 -2.14 14.64
N HIS A 106 -19.24 -2.80 13.53
CA HIS A 106 -19.00 -4.23 13.41
C HIS A 106 -18.06 -4.53 12.23
N LYS A 107 -17.51 -5.75 12.19
CA LYS A 107 -16.62 -6.22 11.13
C LYS A 107 -17.14 -7.56 10.62
N PHE A 108 -17.34 -7.67 9.31
CA PHE A 108 -17.98 -8.81 8.68
C PHE A 108 -16.96 -9.66 7.89
N GLY A 109 -16.06 -10.37 8.62
CA GLY A 109 -15.08 -11.25 7.99
C GLY A 109 -13.91 -10.54 7.31
N THR A 110 -13.71 -9.27 7.61
CA THR A 110 -12.64 -8.43 7.03
C THR A 110 -11.37 -8.38 7.88
N VAL A 111 -11.43 -8.92 9.09
CA VAL A 111 -10.28 -9.18 9.96
C VAL A 111 -10.09 -10.69 10.07
N PHE A 112 -8.90 -11.18 9.78
CA PHE A 112 -8.65 -12.61 9.64
C PHE A 112 -8.27 -13.22 10.98
N HIS A 113 -8.96 -14.28 11.35
CA HIS A 113 -8.77 -15.02 12.59
C HIS A 113 -8.78 -16.52 12.35
N THR A 114 -8.07 -17.24 13.22
CA THR A 114 -8.26 -18.67 13.39
C THR A 114 -9.62 -18.94 14.05
N PRO A 115 -10.09 -20.20 14.06
CA PRO A 115 -11.29 -20.56 14.81
C PRO A 115 -11.21 -20.23 16.32
N ASN A 116 -10.01 -20.15 16.88
CA ASN A 116 -9.77 -19.78 18.28
C ASN A 116 -9.75 -18.26 18.51
N GLY A 117 -9.89 -17.45 17.47
CA GLY A 117 -9.88 -15.99 17.57
C GLY A 117 -8.50 -15.34 17.47
N ASP A 118 -7.42 -16.10 17.31
CA ASP A 118 -6.09 -15.56 17.09
C ASP A 118 -5.98 -14.92 15.72
N SER A 119 -5.25 -13.84 15.60
CA SER A 119 -4.97 -13.20 14.30
C SER A 119 -4.27 -14.18 13.36
N TYR A 120 -4.72 -14.23 12.12
CA TYR A 120 -4.20 -15.16 11.12
C TYR A 120 -3.94 -14.49 9.77
N THR A 121 -2.79 -14.80 9.23
CA THR A 121 -2.44 -14.58 7.82
C THR A 121 -1.37 -15.59 7.43
N PRO A 122 -1.25 -15.97 6.16
CA PRO A 122 -0.09 -16.72 5.70
C PRO A 122 1.20 -15.96 5.99
N ARG A 123 2.26 -16.71 6.31
CA ARG A 123 3.61 -16.14 6.40
C ARG A 123 4.13 -15.89 4.98
N TRP A 124 3.96 -14.68 4.48
CA TRP A 124 4.26 -14.36 3.09
C TRP A 124 5.73 -14.48 2.74
N SER A 125 6.63 -14.21 3.68
CA SER A 125 8.06 -14.48 3.52
C SER A 125 8.35 -15.96 3.32
N ALA A 126 7.68 -16.86 4.03
CA ALA A 126 7.81 -18.30 3.83
C ALA A 126 7.19 -18.76 2.49
N VAL A 127 6.09 -18.15 2.07
CA VAL A 127 5.52 -18.38 0.73
C VAL A 127 6.50 -17.99 -0.36
N ALA A 128 7.16 -16.82 -0.24
CA ALA A 128 8.18 -16.39 -1.20
C ALA A 128 9.35 -17.39 -1.26
N GLN A 129 9.81 -17.87 -0.11
CA GLN A 129 10.87 -18.91 -0.06
C GLN A 129 10.44 -20.21 -0.74
N ALA A 130 9.17 -20.61 -0.60
CA ALA A 130 8.65 -21.79 -1.29
C ALA A 130 8.64 -21.65 -2.83
N TYR A 131 8.53 -20.41 -3.34
CA TYR A 131 8.74 -20.09 -4.76
C TYR A 131 10.22 -19.97 -5.16
N GLY A 132 11.16 -20.12 -4.22
CA GLY A 132 12.60 -19.95 -4.48
C GLY A 132 13.09 -18.50 -4.44
N MET A 133 12.28 -17.59 -3.91
CA MET A 133 12.62 -16.17 -3.79
C MET A 133 13.21 -15.86 -2.42
N GLU A 134 14.27 -15.03 -2.39
CA GLU A 134 14.78 -14.49 -1.13
C GLU A 134 13.76 -13.58 -0.47
N SER A 135 13.66 -13.68 0.86
CA SER A 135 12.71 -12.88 1.62
C SER A 135 13.17 -12.62 3.05
N ILE A 136 12.65 -11.55 3.64
CA ILE A 136 12.80 -11.20 5.05
C ILE A 136 11.43 -10.85 5.62
N CYS A 137 11.12 -11.37 6.82
CA CYS A 137 10.04 -10.88 7.66
C CYS A 137 10.66 -10.00 8.76
N VAL A 138 10.37 -8.71 8.75
CA VAL A 138 10.89 -7.78 9.77
C VAL A 138 10.12 -7.94 11.07
N GLN A 139 10.80 -7.74 12.21
CA GLN A 139 10.21 -7.87 13.53
C GLN A 139 9.92 -6.50 14.16
N SER A 140 10.48 -5.43 13.61
CA SER A 140 10.29 -4.07 14.08
C SER A 140 10.43 -3.05 12.94
N ALA A 141 10.00 -1.81 13.19
CA ALA A 141 10.14 -0.72 12.24
C ALA A 141 11.63 -0.37 11.99
N GLU A 142 12.49 -0.54 12.98
CA GLU A 142 13.92 -0.28 12.89
C GLU A 142 14.61 -1.23 11.91
N GLU A 143 14.15 -2.48 11.84
CA GLU A 143 14.70 -3.49 10.91
C GLU A 143 14.29 -3.23 9.46
N PHE A 144 13.18 -2.51 9.23
CA PHE A 144 12.62 -2.33 7.90
C PHE A 144 13.59 -1.67 6.92
N LYS A 145 14.32 -0.65 7.38
CA LYS A 145 15.32 0.02 6.54
C LYS A 145 16.40 -0.95 6.05
N GLY A 146 16.97 -1.74 6.96
CA GLY A 146 18.00 -2.73 6.61
C GLY A 146 17.47 -3.85 5.70
N ALA A 147 16.22 -4.28 5.89
CA ALA A 147 15.58 -5.25 5.01
C ALA A 147 15.38 -4.69 3.60
N LEU A 148 14.95 -3.42 3.48
CA LEU A 148 14.79 -2.76 2.19
C LEU A 148 16.15 -2.57 1.48
N GLU A 149 17.20 -2.18 2.20
CA GLU A 149 18.54 -2.07 1.65
C GLU A 149 19.06 -3.42 1.09
N LYS A 150 18.81 -4.54 1.78
CA LYS A 150 19.14 -5.89 1.29
C LYS A 150 18.33 -6.24 0.03
N ALA A 151 17.03 -5.92 0.01
CA ALA A 151 16.19 -6.14 -1.16
C ALA A 151 16.69 -5.35 -2.39
N LEU A 152 17.04 -4.08 -2.20
CA LEU A 152 17.60 -3.25 -3.27
C LEU A 152 18.96 -3.74 -3.74
N GLN A 153 19.78 -4.29 -2.85
CA GLN A 153 21.05 -4.91 -3.23
C GLN A 153 20.83 -6.20 -4.05
N ALA A 154 19.90 -7.07 -3.64
CA ALA A 154 19.51 -8.26 -4.40
C ALA A 154 19.00 -7.89 -5.80
N ASN A 155 18.19 -6.82 -5.93
CA ASN A 155 17.73 -6.35 -7.23
C ASN A 155 18.86 -5.85 -8.14
N LYS A 156 19.89 -5.21 -7.59
CA LYS A 156 21.09 -4.83 -8.37
C LYS A 156 21.89 -6.05 -8.86
N GLU A 157 21.82 -7.14 -8.15
CA GLU A 157 22.42 -8.41 -8.47
C GLU A 157 21.55 -9.30 -9.39
N GLY A 158 20.43 -8.76 -9.88
CA GLY A 158 19.53 -9.46 -10.79
C GLY A 158 18.55 -10.41 -10.11
N ARG A 159 18.32 -10.28 -8.78
CA ARG A 159 17.47 -11.21 -8.02
C ARG A 159 16.22 -10.50 -7.45
N PRO A 160 15.02 -11.09 -7.58
CA PRO A 160 13.82 -10.60 -6.94
C PRO A 160 13.87 -10.81 -5.43
N PHE A 161 13.12 -9.99 -4.68
CA PHE A 161 13.13 -10.03 -3.22
C PHE A 161 11.76 -9.67 -2.62
N LEU A 162 11.42 -10.30 -1.49
CA LEU A 162 10.21 -9.97 -0.74
C LEU A 162 10.56 -9.53 0.69
N VAL A 163 10.02 -8.40 1.09
CA VAL A 163 10.03 -7.92 2.48
C VAL A 163 8.61 -8.02 3.04
N GLU A 164 8.42 -8.84 4.07
CA GLU A 164 7.18 -8.88 4.83
C GLU A 164 7.29 -7.98 6.05
N ALA A 165 6.33 -7.06 6.19
CA ALA A 165 6.24 -6.13 7.31
C ALA A 165 4.93 -6.39 8.09
N PRO A 166 4.95 -7.19 9.16
CA PRO A 166 3.82 -7.33 10.06
C PRO A 166 3.44 -5.99 10.68
N MET A 167 2.16 -5.69 10.70
CA MET A 167 1.63 -4.42 11.17
C MET A 167 0.45 -4.65 12.11
N GLU A 168 0.24 -3.72 13.01
CA GLU A 168 -1.02 -3.68 13.77
C GLU A 168 -2.19 -3.33 12.84
N ASN A 169 -3.32 -4.00 13.05
CA ASN A 169 -4.56 -3.65 12.38
C ASN A 169 -5.20 -2.44 13.06
N ILE A 170 -4.66 -1.27 12.82
CA ILE A 170 -5.20 -0.02 13.35
C ILE A 170 -6.38 0.39 12.48
N VAL A 171 -7.59 0.28 13.04
CA VAL A 171 -8.86 0.62 12.39
C VAL A 171 -9.18 2.11 12.55
N VAL A 172 -8.18 2.96 12.75
CA VAL A 172 -8.37 4.41 12.81
C VAL A 172 -8.20 4.96 11.40
N PRO A 173 -9.22 5.58 10.82
CA PRO A 173 -9.06 6.22 9.52
C PRO A 173 -7.95 7.27 9.61
N THR A 174 -7.09 7.30 8.60
CA THR A 174 -6.19 8.44 8.40
C THR A 174 -7.02 9.73 8.35
N PRO A 175 -6.47 10.87 8.77
CA PRO A 175 -7.21 12.14 8.73
C PRO A 175 -7.80 12.39 7.34
N GLY A 176 -9.11 12.31 7.23
CA GLY A 176 -9.85 12.46 5.96
C GLY A 176 -11.32 12.16 6.16
N CYS A 177 -12.14 12.50 5.18
CA CYS A 177 -13.57 12.22 5.19
C CYS A 177 -13.81 10.75 4.84
N TRP A 178 -14.01 9.90 5.83
CA TRP A 178 -14.31 8.47 5.68
C TRP A 178 -15.78 8.14 5.94
N ASN A 179 -16.55 9.08 6.45
CA ASN A 179 -18.00 8.95 6.51
C ASN A 179 -18.57 9.13 5.11
N ILE A 180 -19.38 8.19 4.66
CA ILE A 180 -20.00 8.25 3.33
C ILE A 180 -20.83 9.52 3.14
N ASN A 181 -21.46 10.02 4.19
CA ASN A 181 -22.21 11.28 4.16
C ASN A 181 -21.29 12.48 3.92
N ASP A 182 -20.06 12.44 4.44
CA ASP A 182 -19.06 13.48 4.26
C ASP A 182 -18.56 13.51 2.81
N ILE A 183 -18.48 12.35 2.16
CA ILE A 183 -18.10 12.26 0.74
C ILE A 183 -19.19 12.80 -0.17
N TYR A 184 -20.46 12.52 0.14
CA TYR A 184 -21.60 12.91 -0.69
C TYR A 184 -22.22 14.27 -0.34
N SER A 185 -21.81 14.88 0.79
CA SER A 185 -22.33 16.17 1.22
C SER A 185 -21.22 17.18 1.56
N PRO A 186 -20.26 17.43 0.65
CA PRO A 186 -19.12 18.31 0.94
C PRO A 186 -19.55 19.74 1.26
N ASN A 187 -20.71 20.20 0.78
CA ASN A 187 -21.23 21.52 1.08
C ASN A 187 -21.68 21.67 2.55
N GLU A 188 -22.17 20.60 3.18
CA GLU A 188 -22.49 20.61 4.61
C GLU A 188 -21.21 20.73 5.43
N LEU A 189 -20.15 20.01 5.06
CA LEU A 189 -18.85 20.11 5.71
C LEU A 189 -18.22 21.50 5.58
N VAL A 190 -18.46 22.19 4.46
CA VAL A 190 -18.06 23.61 4.31
C VAL A 190 -18.83 24.49 5.28
N LYS A 191 -20.15 24.29 5.44
CA LYS A 191 -20.97 25.03 6.41
C LYS A 191 -20.51 24.79 7.86
N GLU A 192 -20.09 23.57 8.16
CA GLU A 192 -19.55 23.19 9.47
C GLU A 192 -18.09 23.64 9.69
N GLY A 193 -17.47 24.27 8.71
CA GLY A 193 -16.07 24.70 8.77
C GLY A 193 -15.03 23.57 8.73
N LYS A 194 -15.45 22.35 8.40
CA LYS A 194 -14.59 21.17 8.27
C LYS A 194 -13.87 21.11 6.93
N LEU A 195 -14.42 21.72 5.90
CA LEU A 195 -13.82 21.85 4.58
C LEU A 195 -13.85 23.32 4.12
N VAL A 196 -12.93 23.64 3.21
CA VAL A 196 -12.90 24.90 2.45
C VAL A 196 -12.97 24.56 0.97
N ARG A 197 -13.88 25.20 0.25
CA ARG A 197 -13.97 25.12 -1.20
C ARG A 197 -13.02 26.14 -1.81
N LYS A 198 -12.06 25.68 -2.63
CA LYS A 198 -11.17 26.54 -3.41
C LYS A 198 -11.86 27.07 -4.66
N GLU A 199 -11.32 28.14 -5.26
CA GLU A 199 -11.83 28.73 -6.51
C GLU A 199 -11.90 27.73 -7.68
N ASN A 200 -10.96 26.78 -7.71
CA ASN A 200 -10.94 25.69 -8.70
C ASN A 200 -11.96 24.56 -8.42
N GLY A 201 -12.87 24.76 -7.47
CA GLY A 201 -13.91 23.81 -7.09
C GLY A 201 -13.46 22.67 -6.18
N ARG A 202 -12.18 22.55 -5.84
CA ARG A 202 -11.67 21.52 -4.91
C ARG A 202 -12.01 21.82 -3.47
N TYR A 203 -12.24 20.76 -2.69
CA TYR A 203 -12.44 20.84 -1.24
C TYR A 203 -11.17 20.43 -0.52
N VAL A 204 -10.76 21.17 0.48
CA VAL A 204 -9.57 20.91 1.29
C VAL A 204 -9.86 21.13 2.77
N ALA A 205 -9.11 20.45 3.65
CA ALA A 205 -9.18 20.72 5.08
C ALA A 205 -8.66 22.15 5.38
N PRO A 206 -9.22 22.85 6.38
CA PRO A 206 -8.79 24.22 6.72
C PRO A 206 -7.29 24.35 7.03
N SER A 207 -6.68 23.31 7.58
CA SER A 207 -5.23 23.24 7.85
C SER A 207 -4.37 23.36 6.60
N HIS A 208 -4.83 22.85 5.47
CA HIS A 208 -4.12 22.96 4.19
C HIS A 208 -4.29 24.34 3.51
N PHE A 209 -5.24 25.14 3.98
CA PHE A 209 -5.47 26.49 3.43
C PHE A 209 -4.49 27.53 4.00
N LYS A 210 -3.99 27.31 5.24
CA LYS A 210 -3.11 28.24 5.94
C LYS A 210 -1.65 28.20 5.49
N SER A 211 -1.21 27.16 4.78
CA SER A 211 0.20 26.96 4.42
C SER A 211 0.68 27.67 3.15
N HIS A 212 -0.23 28.28 2.36
CA HIS A 212 0.14 28.89 1.07
C HIS A 212 -0.11 30.41 0.96
N ASN A 213 -0.57 31.07 2.04
CA ASN A 213 -0.82 32.50 2.02
C ASN A 213 0.14 33.32 2.92
N THR A 214 1.33 32.79 3.22
CA THR A 214 2.41 33.59 3.80
C THR A 214 3.55 33.69 2.80
N LYS A 215 3.38 34.49 1.77
CA LYS A 215 4.37 35.42 1.22
C LYS A 215 3.69 36.42 0.32
#